data_92f499c20b9dddbacc3b4f91fb68a1a0
#
_entry.id   92f499c20b9dddbacc3b4f91fb68a1a0
#
_cell.length_a   1.000
_cell.length_b   1.000
_cell.length_c   1.000
_cell.angle_alpha   90.00
_cell.angle_beta   90.00
_cell.angle_gamma   90.00
#
_symmetry.space_group_name_H-M   'P 1'
#
loop_
_entity.id
_entity.type
_entity.pdbx_description
1 polymer ?
#
loop_
_entity_poly.entity_id
_entity_poly.type
_entity_poly.pdbx_seq_one_letter_code
_entity_poly.pdbx_strand_id
1 'polypeptide(L)'
;MEFLNGKTAVVTGAAQGIGKEIARVYAKLGAKVLISDVNEEKLQKTTRELSDEGYEVKQYRCDVSNQNDAKSLIEYAVQTFGTLHILVNNAGITRDAMLHKMEKPAWEQVLQVNLTGVFYCMQPALLYMRQQGYGRIINISSISREGNIGQANYAATKAGVVGLTKTAAKEVGSFGITCNAICPGFMDTDMTKTIPDKVKEKMVGAIPVGRIGTPEDIANAAAFLASEYTSYITGEVLNVSGGLQV
;
A
#
# COMPACT_ATOMS: atom_id res chain seq x y z
N MET A 1 5.54 -20.12 9.94
CA MET A 1 5.93 -20.50 8.56
C MET A 1 6.44 -19.23 7.88
N GLU A 2 7.75 -19.16 7.61
CA GLU A 2 8.44 -17.96 7.11
C GLU A 2 8.47 -17.95 5.56
N PHE A 3 7.33 -17.85 4.93
CA PHE A 3 7.23 -17.97 3.47
C PHE A 3 7.71 -16.73 2.68
N LEU A 4 8.15 -15.67 3.38
CA LEU A 4 8.85 -14.52 2.79
C LEU A 4 10.35 -14.51 3.15
N ASN A 5 10.86 -15.61 3.71
CA ASN A 5 12.28 -15.71 4.08
C ASN A 5 13.20 -15.43 2.88
N GLY A 6 14.22 -14.60 3.11
CA GLY A 6 15.14 -14.15 2.07
C GLY A 6 14.59 -13.12 1.07
N LYS A 7 13.32 -12.70 1.20
CA LYS A 7 12.75 -11.65 0.36
C LYS A 7 13.06 -10.27 0.93
N THR A 8 13.19 -9.31 0.05
CA THR A 8 13.36 -7.88 0.38
C THR A 8 12.10 -7.13 -0.04
N ALA A 9 11.52 -6.38 0.87
CA ALA A 9 10.31 -5.60 0.64
C ALA A 9 10.50 -4.10 0.90
N VAL A 10 9.90 -3.28 0.05
CA VAL A 10 9.69 -1.84 0.29
C VAL A 10 8.21 -1.61 0.57
N VAL A 11 7.90 -0.89 1.66
CA VAL A 11 6.53 -0.49 2.02
C VAL A 11 6.47 1.02 2.19
N THR A 12 5.67 1.70 1.35
CA THR A 12 5.49 3.16 1.43
C THR A 12 4.33 3.54 2.34
N GLY A 13 4.40 4.73 2.99
CA GLY A 13 3.39 5.16 3.96
C GLY A 13 3.34 4.24 5.18
N ALA A 14 4.49 3.76 5.64
CA ALA A 14 4.61 2.69 6.62
C ALA A 14 4.95 3.18 8.04
N ALA A 15 4.89 4.49 8.31
CA ALA A 15 5.09 5.02 9.66
C ALA A 15 3.94 4.70 10.62
N GLN A 16 2.76 4.29 10.11
CA GLN A 16 1.57 4.00 10.91
C GLN A 16 0.55 3.16 10.13
N GLY A 17 -0.52 2.72 10.80
CA GLY A 17 -1.71 2.12 10.18
C GLY A 17 -1.41 0.87 9.36
N ILE A 18 -2.04 0.76 8.20
CA ILE A 18 -1.95 -0.41 7.30
C ILE A 18 -0.51 -0.67 6.86
N GLY A 19 0.23 0.36 6.44
CA GLY A 19 1.60 0.19 5.97
C GLY A 19 2.55 -0.32 7.05
N LYS A 20 2.43 0.18 8.29
CA LYS A 20 3.18 -0.32 9.46
C LYS A 20 2.88 -1.80 9.71
N GLU A 21 1.62 -2.19 9.67
CA GLU A 21 1.23 -3.57 9.93
C GLU A 21 1.65 -4.53 8.81
N ILE A 22 1.58 -4.09 7.53
CA ILE A 22 2.15 -4.85 6.41
C ILE A 22 3.66 -5.09 6.65
N ALA A 23 4.40 -4.04 7.04
CA ALA A 23 5.83 -4.16 7.32
C ALA A 23 6.10 -5.15 8.46
N ARG A 24 5.32 -5.11 9.56
CA ARG A 24 5.43 -6.04 10.69
C ARG A 24 5.18 -7.48 10.25
N VAL A 25 4.07 -7.74 9.54
CA VAL A 25 3.71 -9.08 9.07
C VAL A 25 4.77 -9.63 8.10
N TYR A 26 5.27 -8.81 7.18
CA TYR A 26 6.32 -9.23 6.26
C TYR A 26 7.62 -9.60 6.98
N ALA A 27 8.03 -8.77 7.94
CA ALA A 27 9.22 -9.04 8.76
C ALA A 27 9.05 -10.31 9.61
N LYS A 28 7.88 -10.51 10.23
CA LYS A 28 7.52 -11.75 10.96
C LYS A 28 7.55 -12.99 10.07
N LEU A 29 7.30 -12.84 8.77
CA LEU A 29 7.36 -13.92 7.77
C LEU A 29 8.76 -14.08 7.14
N GLY A 30 9.79 -13.42 7.69
CA GLY A 30 11.20 -13.57 7.33
C GLY A 30 11.72 -12.61 6.27
N ALA A 31 10.93 -11.62 5.84
CA ALA A 31 11.40 -10.62 4.88
C ALA A 31 12.28 -9.57 5.55
N LYS A 32 13.29 -9.06 4.81
CA LYS A 32 13.98 -7.81 5.11
C LYS A 32 13.12 -6.65 4.61
N VAL A 33 12.79 -5.71 5.48
CA VAL A 33 11.81 -4.66 5.13
C VAL A 33 12.44 -3.27 5.19
N LEU A 34 12.31 -2.51 4.10
CA LEU A 34 12.54 -1.08 4.08
C LEU A 34 11.19 -0.37 4.20
N ILE A 35 10.97 0.33 5.29
CA ILE A 35 9.79 1.17 5.50
C ILE A 35 10.07 2.61 5.08
N SER A 36 9.07 3.25 4.50
CA SER A 36 9.19 4.63 4.04
C SER A 36 7.94 5.44 4.37
N ASP A 37 8.17 6.70 4.74
CA ASP A 37 7.12 7.69 4.99
C ASP A 37 7.70 9.11 4.82
N VAL A 38 6.83 10.09 4.62
CA VAL A 38 7.21 11.52 4.63
C VAL A 38 7.44 12.04 6.04
N ASN A 39 6.76 11.46 7.05
CA ASN A 39 6.89 11.83 8.46
C ASN A 39 8.06 11.08 9.11
N GLU A 40 9.19 11.75 9.19
CA GLU A 40 10.44 11.16 9.69
C GLU A 40 10.36 10.75 11.16
N GLU A 41 9.72 11.53 12.02
CA GLU A 41 9.61 11.24 13.47
C GLU A 41 8.82 9.93 13.70
N LYS A 42 7.63 9.81 13.07
CA LYS A 42 6.83 8.59 13.16
C LYS A 42 7.55 7.40 12.53
N LEU A 43 8.26 7.62 11.42
CA LEU A 43 9.02 6.59 10.73
C LEU A 43 10.13 6.03 11.63
N GLN A 44 10.90 6.90 12.29
CA GLN A 44 11.94 6.51 13.25
C GLN A 44 11.35 5.73 14.42
N LYS A 45 10.21 6.17 14.97
CA LYS A 45 9.52 5.48 16.06
C LYS A 45 9.12 4.06 15.63
N THR A 46 8.47 3.91 14.47
CA THR A 46 8.04 2.62 13.94
C THR A 46 9.22 1.69 13.63
N THR A 47 10.32 2.25 13.12
CA THR A 47 11.54 1.46 12.88
C THR A 47 12.09 0.88 14.18
N ARG A 48 12.17 1.68 15.25
CA ARG A 48 12.62 1.21 16.56
C ARG A 48 11.73 0.12 17.11
N GLU A 49 10.40 0.34 17.11
CA GLU A 49 9.43 -0.64 17.58
C GLU A 49 9.59 -2.00 16.86
N LEU A 50 9.71 -2.01 15.54
CA LEU A 50 9.88 -3.24 14.77
C LEU A 50 11.26 -3.88 15.00
N SER A 51 12.30 -3.08 15.18
CA SER A 51 13.65 -3.58 15.50
C SER A 51 13.72 -4.17 16.91
N ASP A 52 13.04 -3.58 17.88
CA ASP A 52 12.93 -4.09 19.26
C ASP A 52 12.14 -5.42 19.32
N GLU A 53 11.21 -5.64 18.37
CA GLU A 53 10.54 -6.93 18.15
C GLU A 53 11.48 -8.00 17.52
N GLY A 54 12.72 -7.63 17.18
CA GLY A 54 13.74 -8.53 16.62
C GLY A 54 13.75 -8.63 15.10
N TYR A 55 13.04 -7.77 14.38
CA TYR A 55 12.93 -7.81 12.93
C TYR A 55 14.03 -7.02 12.20
N GLU A 56 14.45 -7.51 11.02
CA GLU A 56 15.38 -6.79 10.13
C GLU A 56 14.64 -5.70 9.34
N VAL A 57 14.50 -4.52 9.94
CA VAL A 57 13.82 -3.37 9.35
C VAL A 57 14.77 -2.19 9.21
N LYS A 58 14.74 -1.54 8.06
CA LYS A 58 15.43 -0.27 7.77
C LYS A 58 14.40 0.78 7.40
N GLN A 59 14.81 2.04 7.43
CA GLN A 59 13.95 3.15 7.05
C GLN A 59 14.60 4.04 6.01
N TYR A 60 13.75 4.72 5.24
CA TYR A 60 14.15 5.78 4.31
C TYR A 60 13.04 6.82 4.23
N ARG A 61 13.35 8.08 4.58
CA ARG A 61 12.37 9.17 4.43
C ARG A 61 12.14 9.42 2.93
N CYS A 62 10.90 9.42 2.48
CA CYS A 62 10.55 9.65 1.08
C CYS A 62 9.19 10.35 0.98
N ASP A 63 9.13 11.38 0.17
CA ASP A 63 7.88 11.91 -0.36
C ASP A 63 7.62 11.24 -1.72
N VAL A 64 6.68 10.29 -1.77
CA VAL A 64 6.36 9.56 -2.99
C VAL A 64 5.82 10.47 -4.11
N SER A 65 5.35 11.66 -3.78
CA SER A 65 4.91 12.65 -4.78
C SER A 65 6.09 13.30 -5.53
N ASN A 66 7.32 13.13 -5.05
CA ASN A 66 8.55 13.56 -5.69
C ASN A 66 9.19 12.37 -6.43
N GLN A 67 9.36 12.50 -7.75
CA GLN A 67 9.90 11.43 -8.60
C GLN A 67 11.33 11.03 -8.20
N ASN A 68 12.16 12.00 -7.83
CA ASN A 68 13.55 11.71 -7.44
C ASN A 68 13.61 11.00 -6.10
N ASP A 69 12.77 11.39 -5.12
CA ASP A 69 12.69 10.72 -3.83
C ASP A 69 12.23 9.27 -4.00
N ALA A 70 11.19 9.04 -4.80
CA ALA A 70 10.68 7.70 -5.09
C ALA A 70 11.73 6.82 -5.78
N LYS A 71 12.48 7.36 -6.74
CA LYS A 71 13.60 6.66 -7.37
C LYS A 71 14.70 6.33 -6.36
N SER A 72 15.11 7.30 -5.55
CA SER A 72 16.14 7.12 -4.53
C SER A 72 15.75 6.09 -3.47
N LEU A 73 14.47 6.02 -3.09
CA LEU A 73 13.94 4.98 -2.18
C LEU A 73 14.21 3.57 -2.73
N ILE A 74 13.89 3.34 -4.00
CA ILE A 74 14.08 2.04 -4.64
C ILE A 74 15.56 1.70 -4.79
N GLU A 75 16.38 2.66 -5.21
CA GLU A 75 17.84 2.49 -5.31
C GLU A 75 18.46 2.18 -3.95
N TYR A 76 18.02 2.88 -2.89
CA TYR A 76 18.50 2.62 -1.52
C TYR A 76 18.13 1.21 -1.04
N ALA A 77 16.93 0.70 -1.37
CA ALA A 77 16.55 -0.67 -1.04
C ALA A 77 17.50 -1.70 -1.68
N VAL A 78 17.81 -1.51 -2.98
CA VAL A 78 18.72 -2.39 -3.71
C VAL A 78 20.15 -2.28 -3.19
N GLN A 79 20.63 -1.08 -2.89
CA GLN A 79 21.97 -0.87 -2.31
C GLN A 79 22.09 -1.52 -0.91
N THR A 80 21.03 -1.43 -0.10
CA THR A 80 21.04 -1.92 1.30
C THR A 80 20.93 -3.43 1.40
N PHE A 81 20.09 -4.05 0.55
CA PHE A 81 19.76 -5.47 0.65
C PHE A 81 20.22 -6.31 -0.55
N GLY A 82 20.84 -5.68 -1.56
CA GLY A 82 21.33 -6.33 -2.78
C GLY A 82 20.25 -6.61 -3.83
N THR A 83 18.97 -6.47 -3.49
CA THR A 83 17.84 -6.82 -4.36
C THR A 83 16.54 -6.17 -3.90
N LEU A 84 15.50 -6.19 -4.77
CA LEU A 84 14.13 -5.78 -4.44
C LEU A 84 13.14 -6.82 -4.97
N HIS A 85 12.49 -7.55 -4.07
CA HIS A 85 11.53 -8.59 -4.44
C HIS A 85 10.08 -8.11 -4.38
N ILE A 86 9.74 -7.26 -3.41
CA ILE A 86 8.36 -6.87 -3.12
C ILE A 86 8.27 -5.35 -2.99
N LEU A 87 7.30 -4.75 -3.70
CA LEU A 87 6.94 -3.35 -3.53
C LEU A 87 5.48 -3.24 -3.10
N VAL A 88 5.23 -2.58 -1.96
CA VAL A 88 3.89 -2.24 -1.49
C VAL A 88 3.69 -0.72 -1.59
N ASN A 89 2.87 -0.30 -2.52
CA ASN A 89 2.44 1.09 -2.67
C ASN A 89 1.22 1.33 -1.77
N ASN A 90 1.48 1.76 -0.53
CA ASN A 90 0.45 2.03 0.47
C ASN A 90 0.29 3.52 0.79
N ALA A 91 1.31 4.35 0.57
CA ALA A 91 1.23 5.79 0.82
C ALA A 91 -0.01 6.42 0.17
N GLY A 92 -0.74 7.22 0.95
CA GLY A 92 -1.93 7.89 0.46
C GLY A 92 -2.51 8.86 1.48
N ILE A 93 -3.23 9.85 0.95
CA ILE A 93 -3.89 10.90 1.73
C ILE A 93 -5.33 11.09 1.25
N THR A 94 -6.15 11.72 2.08
CA THR A 94 -7.47 12.23 1.72
C THR A 94 -7.51 13.76 1.86
N ARG A 95 -8.34 14.42 1.06
CA ARG A 95 -8.71 15.84 1.16
C ARG A 95 -10.17 15.94 0.74
N ASP A 96 -11.02 15.63 1.70
CA ASP A 96 -12.44 15.42 1.46
C ASP A 96 -13.16 16.76 1.30
N ALA A 97 -13.97 16.87 0.24
CA ALA A 97 -14.87 17.98 -0.03
C ALA A 97 -15.94 17.55 -1.02
N MET A 98 -17.15 18.12 -0.89
CA MET A 98 -18.19 17.92 -1.91
C MET A 98 -17.68 18.38 -3.27
N LEU A 99 -17.97 17.65 -4.35
CA LEU A 99 -17.40 17.87 -5.67
C LEU A 99 -17.47 19.34 -6.14
N HIS A 100 -18.61 20.01 -5.92
CA HIS A 100 -18.82 21.42 -6.30
C HIS A 100 -18.07 22.44 -5.41
N LYS A 101 -17.46 21.98 -4.31
CA LYS A 101 -16.65 22.79 -3.36
C LYS A 101 -15.20 22.36 -3.30
N MET A 102 -14.84 21.33 -4.06
CA MET A 102 -13.47 20.81 -4.03
C MET A 102 -12.53 21.80 -4.72
N GLU A 103 -11.58 22.29 -3.96
CA GLU A 103 -10.56 23.22 -4.45
C GLU A 103 -9.47 22.48 -5.26
N LYS A 104 -8.94 23.16 -6.27
CA LYS A 104 -7.89 22.63 -7.14
C LYS A 104 -6.67 22.08 -6.36
N PRO A 105 -6.12 22.76 -5.34
CA PRO A 105 -4.99 22.21 -4.55
C PRO A 105 -5.31 20.88 -3.87
N ALA A 106 -6.53 20.73 -3.32
CA ALA A 106 -6.96 19.47 -2.68
C ALA A 106 -7.07 18.33 -3.70
N TRP A 107 -7.53 18.61 -4.90
CA TRP A 107 -7.57 17.67 -6.02
C TRP A 107 -6.16 17.25 -6.43
N GLU A 108 -5.30 18.22 -6.77
CA GLU A 108 -3.95 17.97 -7.29
C GLU A 108 -3.06 17.24 -6.27
N GLN A 109 -3.13 17.62 -4.98
CA GLN A 109 -2.35 16.96 -3.95
C GLN A 109 -2.69 15.47 -3.80
N VAL A 110 -3.99 15.12 -3.84
CA VAL A 110 -4.42 13.72 -3.74
C VAL A 110 -4.00 12.93 -4.99
N LEU A 111 -4.12 13.50 -6.19
CA LEU A 111 -3.64 12.86 -7.41
C LEU A 111 -2.12 12.60 -7.35
N GLN A 112 -1.38 13.62 -6.94
CA GLN A 112 0.08 13.55 -6.92
C GLN A 112 0.61 12.46 -5.96
N VAL A 113 0.02 12.36 -4.76
CA VAL A 113 0.44 11.34 -3.79
C VAL A 113 -0.11 9.96 -4.16
N ASN A 114 -1.44 9.86 -4.35
CA ASN A 114 -2.12 8.56 -4.37
C ASN A 114 -2.02 7.83 -5.71
N LEU A 115 -1.79 8.52 -6.81
CA LEU A 115 -1.71 7.93 -8.14
C LEU A 115 -0.33 8.12 -8.77
N THR A 116 0.12 9.38 -8.89
CA THR A 116 1.42 9.68 -9.49
C THR A 116 2.56 9.07 -8.66
N GLY A 117 2.47 9.12 -7.31
CA GLY A 117 3.44 8.50 -6.41
C GLY A 117 3.54 6.98 -6.57
N VAL A 118 2.42 6.30 -6.80
CA VAL A 118 2.42 4.86 -7.13
C VAL A 118 3.21 4.60 -8.42
N PHE A 119 2.96 5.38 -9.47
CA PHE A 119 3.70 5.28 -10.72
C PHE A 119 5.20 5.55 -10.52
N TYR A 120 5.57 6.58 -9.76
CA TYR A 120 6.97 6.94 -9.50
C TYR A 120 7.74 5.85 -8.74
N CYS A 121 7.09 5.13 -7.84
CA CYS A 121 7.71 3.99 -7.16
C CYS A 121 7.77 2.74 -8.04
N MET A 122 6.72 2.47 -8.83
CA MET A 122 6.65 1.28 -9.68
C MET A 122 7.70 1.31 -10.81
N GLN A 123 7.88 2.45 -11.46
CA GLN A 123 8.75 2.55 -12.62
C GLN A 123 10.20 2.10 -12.34
N PRO A 124 10.92 2.64 -11.34
CA PRO A 124 12.25 2.17 -11.00
C PRO A 124 12.26 0.75 -10.43
N ALA A 125 11.26 0.35 -9.65
CA ALA A 125 11.18 -1.02 -9.10
C ALA A 125 11.09 -2.06 -10.22
N LEU A 126 10.29 -1.80 -11.26
CA LEU A 126 10.13 -2.70 -12.41
C LEU A 126 11.43 -2.89 -13.18
N LEU A 127 12.33 -1.90 -13.26
CA LEU A 127 13.63 -2.07 -13.90
C LEU A 127 14.45 -3.16 -13.22
N TYR A 128 14.55 -3.13 -11.88
CA TYR A 128 15.28 -4.14 -11.11
C TYR A 128 14.58 -5.49 -11.13
N MET A 129 13.24 -5.52 -10.94
CA MET A 129 12.46 -6.76 -10.94
C MET A 129 12.53 -7.50 -12.28
N ARG A 130 12.52 -6.76 -13.41
CA ARG A 130 12.67 -7.37 -14.75
C ARG A 130 14.06 -7.98 -14.95
N GLN A 131 15.13 -7.33 -14.49
CA GLN A 131 16.49 -7.83 -14.60
C GLN A 131 16.69 -9.13 -13.81
N GLN A 132 16.06 -9.24 -12.62
CA GLN A 132 16.18 -10.43 -11.79
C GLN A 132 15.16 -11.54 -12.14
N GLY A 133 14.18 -11.28 -13.00
CA GLY A 133 13.15 -12.27 -13.38
C GLY A 133 12.14 -12.59 -12.27
N TYR A 134 11.95 -11.70 -11.29
CA TYR A 134 11.04 -11.89 -10.15
C TYR A 134 10.57 -10.56 -9.59
N GLY A 135 9.31 -10.49 -9.23
CA GLY A 135 8.75 -9.34 -8.52
C GLY A 135 7.31 -9.56 -8.03
N ARG A 136 6.97 -8.87 -6.95
CA ARG A 136 5.61 -8.81 -6.40
C ARG A 136 5.26 -7.36 -6.13
N ILE A 137 4.26 -6.82 -6.83
CA ILE A 137 3.78 -5.45 -6.62
C ILE A 137 2.38 -5.52 -6.06
N ILE A 138 2.19 -4.89 -4.91
CA ILE A 138 0.90 -4.78 -4.23
C ILE A 138 0.55 -3.30 -4.10
N ASN A 139 -0.52 -2.88 -4.77
CA ASN A 139 -1.01 -1.52 -4.74
C ASN A 139 -2.23 -1.42 -3.81
N ILE A 140 -2.18 -0.55 -2.81
CA ILE A 140 -3.31 -0.36 -1.91
C ILE A 140 -4.28 0.66 -2.52
N SER A 141 -5.38 0.14 -3.07
CA SER A 141 -6.50 0.91 -3.57
C SER A 141 -7.51 1.18 -2.43
N SER A 142 -8.80 1.11 -2.69
CA SER A 142 -9.90 1.24 -1.73
C SER A 142 -11.20 0.77 -2.37
N ILE A 143 -12.18 0.35 -1.57
CA ILE A 143 -13.56 0.20 -2.07
C ILE A 143 -14.13 1.53 -2.58
N SER A 144 -13.65 2.68 -2.04
CA SER A 144 -14.04 4.03 -2.52
C SER A 144 -13.71 4.29 -3.99
N ARG A 145 -12.97 3.39 -4.68
CA ARG A 145 -12.77 3.46 -6.14
C ARG A 145 -14.07 3.43 -6.95
N GLU A 146 -15.13 2.88 -6.36
CA GLU A 146 -16.48 2.84 -6.99
C GLU A 146 -17.27 4.14 -6.76
N GLY A 147 -16.70 5.06 -5.98
CA GLY A 147 -17.31 6.33 -5.59
C GLY A 147 -17.58 6.41 -4.09
N ASN A 148 -17.34 7.57 -3.51
CA ASN A 148 -17.72 7.88 -2.13
C ASN A 148 -18.04 9.37 -2.00
N ILE A 149 -19.07 9.71 -1.24
CA ILE A 149 -19.50 11.10 -1.05
C ILE A 149 -18.37 11.93 -0.45
N GLY A 150 -18.06 13.06 -1.07
CA GLY A 150 -17.01 13.97 -0.63
C GLY A 150 -15.57 13.55 -1.02
N GLN A 151 -15.40 12.44 -1.72
CA GLN A 151 -14.08 11.86 -2.04
C GLN A 151 -13.82 11.76 -3.56
N ALA A 152 -14.26 12.72 -4.35
CA ALA A 152 -14.09 12.65 -5.80
C ALA A 152 -12.62 12.49 -6.24
N ASN A 153 -11.68 13.22 -5.62
CA ASN A 153 -10.25 13.11 -5.83
C ASN A 153 -9.71 11.74 -5.39
N TYR A 154 -10.08 11.29 -4.21
CA TYR A 154 -9.62 10.01 -3.66
C TYR A 154 -10.16 8.83 -4.48
N ALA A 155 -11.46 8.82 -4.79
CA ALA A 155 -12.09 7.79 -5.61
C ALA A 155 -11.44 7.70 -6.99
N ALA A 156 -11.23 8.84 -7.66
CA ALA A 156 -10.56 8.91 -8.96
C ALA A 156 -9.14 8.30 -8.90
N THR A 157 -8.35 8.63 -7.85
CA THR A 157 -7.01 8.07 -7.71
C THR A 157 -7.04 6.57 -7.45
N LYS A 158 -7.96 6.09 -6.60
CA LYS A 158 -8.03 4.66 -6.25
C LYS A 158 -8.56 3.82 -7.42
N ALA A 159 -9.43 4.37 -8.26
CA ALA A 159 -9.81 3.78 -9.54
C ALA A 159 -8.61 3.77 -10.53
N GLY A 160 -7.85 4.87 -10.61
CA GLY A 160 -6.65 4.97 -11.43
C GLY A 160 -5.58 3.95 -11.06
N VAL A 161 -5.37 3.70 -9.77
CA VAL A 161 -4.44 2.67 -9.26
C VAL A 161 -4.84 1.27 -9.76
N VAL A 162 -6.13 0.97 -9.84
CA VAL A 162 -6.61 -0.30 -10.41
C VAL A 162 -6.26 -0.41 -11.90
N GLY A 163 -6.47 0.67 -12.67
CA GLY A 163 -6.08 0.72 -14.08
C GLY A 163 -4.58 0.49 -14.28
N LEU A 164 -3.75 1.20 -13.49
CA LEU A 164 -2.30 1.07 -13.50
C LEU A 164 -1.86 -0.37 -13.14
N THR A 165 -2.48 -0.98 -12.12
CA THR A 165 -2.21 -2.36 -11.70
C THR A 165 -2.46 -3.35 -12.83
N LYS A 166 -3.62 -3.25 -13.49
CA LYS A 166 -3.99 -4.16 -14.59
C LYS A 166 -3.10 -4.01 -15.83
N THR A 167 -2.67 -2.77 -16.11
CA THR A 167 -1.72 -2.51 -17.19
C THR A 167 -0.36 -3.12 -16.89
N ALA A 168 0.20 -2.81 -15.72
CA ALA A 168 1.48 -3.35 -15.29
C ALA A 168 1.49 -4.89 -15.29
N ALA A 169 0.44 -5.52 -14.78
CA ALA A 169 0.31 -6.99 -14.77
C ALA A 169 0.48 -7.62 -16.16
N LYS A 170 -0.08 -6.98 -17.20
CA LYS A 170 0.04 -7.44 -18.60
C LYS A 170 1.44 -7.22 -19.17
N GLU A 171 2.08 -6.10 -18.81
CA GLU A 171 3.39 -5.73 -19.34
C GLU A 171 4.54 -6.55 -18.73
N VAL A 172 4.38 -7.01 -17.48
CA VAL A 172 5.49 -7.61 -16.73
C VAL A 172 5.32 -9.10 -16.40
N GLY A 173 4.17 -9.69 -16.70
CA GLY A 173 3.89 -11.09 -16.37
C GLY A 173 4.91 -12.08 -16.95
N SER A 174 5.38 -11.86 -18.19
CA SER A 174 6.40 -12.69 -18.83
C SER A 174 7.78 -12.63 -18.15
N PHE A 175 8.01 -11.67 -17.24
CA PHE A 175 9.24 -11.56 -16.48
C PHE A 175 9.12 -12.17 -15.06
N GLY A 176 8.11 -13.00 -14.79
CA GLY A 176 7.89 -13.58 -13.45
C GLY A 176 7.43 -12.59 -12.39
N ILE A 177 6.89 -11.43 -12.81
CA ILE A 177 6.43 -10.37 -11.92
C ILE A 177 4.90 -10.40 -11.88
N THR A 178 4.33 -10.32 -10.67
CA THR A 178 2.89 -10.11 -10.48
C THR A 178 2.62 -8.71 -9.96
N CYS A 179 1.51 -8.13 -10.40
CA CYS A 179 1.04 -6.82 -9.93
C CYS A 179 -0.45 -6.92 -9.59
N ASN A 180 -0.80 -6.71 -8.31
CA ASN A 180 -2.16 -6.85 -7.81
C ASN A 180 -2.56 -5.63 -6.97
N ALA A 181 -3.86 -5.37 -6.87
CA ALA A 181 -4.42 -4.34 -6.01
C ALA A 181 -5.20 -4.96 -4.85
N ILE A 182 -5.07 -4.37 -3.66
CA ILE A 182 -5.95 -4.64 -2.51
C ILE A 182 -6.86 -3.42 -2.32
N CYS A 183 -8.14 -3.67 -2.08
CA CYS A 183 -9.14 -2.66 -1.82
C CYS A 183 -9.68 -2.83 -0.40
N PRO A 184 -9.08 -2.12 0.60
CA PRO A 184 -9.60 -2.11 1.94
C PRO A 184 -11.02 -1.55 2.00
N GLY A 185 -11.84 -2.12 2.88
CA GLY A 185 -13.12 -1.57 3.29
C GLY A 185 -12.97 -0.55 4.42
N PHE A 186 -13.91 -0.56 5.36
CA PHE A 186 -13.85 0.29 6.55
C PHE A 186 -12.89 -0.33 7.59
N MET A 187 -11.75 0.35 7.84
CA MET A 187 -10.64 -0.16 8.62
C MET A 187 -10.44 0.65 9.90
N ASP A 188 -10.08 0.00 11.01
CA ASP A 188 -9.68 0.66 12.25
C ASP A 188 -8.26 1.21 12.14
N THR A 189 -8.17 2.49 11.84
CA THR A 189 -6.93 3.22 11.69
C THR A 189 -7.04 4.60 12.34
N ASP A 190 -5.95 5.32 12.49
CA ASP A 190 -5.99 6.70 13.02
C ASP A 190 -6.89 7.62 12.19
N MET A 191 -7.03 7.34 10.90
CA MET A 191 -7.90 8.09 9.99
C MET A 191 -9.39 7.92 10.32
N THR A 192 -9.80 6.78 10.88
CA THR A 192 -11.20 6.46 11.20
C THR A 192 -11.55 6.69 12.68
N LYS A 193 -10.58 6.96 13.54
CA LYS A 193 -10.80 7.24 14.96
C LYS A 193 -11.60 8.53 15.22
N THR A 194 -11.56 9.47 14.27
CA THR A 194 -12.28 10.75 14.38
C THR A 194 -13.74 10.67 13.97
N ILE A 195 -14.20 9.52 13.47
CA ILE A 195 -15.59 9.31 13.04
C ILE A 195 -16.47 9.17 14.29
N PRO A 196 -17.58 9.94 14.39
CA PRO A 196 -18.50 9.84 15.51
C PRO A 196 -19.08 8.42 15.67
N ASP A 197 -19.20 7.95 16.92
CA ASP A 197 -19.61 6.57 17.24
C ASP A 197 -20.91 6.14 16.54
N LYS A 198 -21.93 7.01 16.51
CA LYS A 198 -23.21 6.72 15.85
C LYS A 198 -23.04 6.46 14.33
N VAL A 199 -22.09 7.14 13.68
CA VAL A 199 -21.78 6.93 12.26
C VAL A 199 -21.00 5.63 12.10
N LYS A 200 -20.06 5.37 13.01
CA LYS A 200 -19.27 4.14 13.06
C LYS A 200 -20.17 2.91 13.22
N GLU A 201 -21.12 2.94 14.16
CA GLU A 201 -22.11 1.87 14.37
C GLU A 201 -22.91 1.59 13.10
N LYS A 202 -23.40 2.64 12.42
CA LYS A 202 -24.11 2.49 11.15
C LYS A 202 -23.24 1.85 10.06
N MET A 203 -21.97 2.25 9.97
CA MET A 203 -21.03 1.68 9.01
C MET A 203 -20.74 0.21 9.31
N VAL A 204 -20.52 -0.14 10.58
CA VAL A 204 -20.32 -1.52 11.02
C VAL A 204 -21.53 -2.38 10.73
N GLY A 205 -22.74 -1.84 10.96
CA GLY A 205 -24.01 -2.54 10.65
C GLY A 205 -24.19 -2.85 9.16
N ALA A 206 -23.50 -2.15 8.28
CA ALA A 206 -23.49 -2.41 6.83
C ALA A 206 -22.43 -3.44 6.40
N ILE A 207 -21.53 -3.86 7.30
CA ILE A 207 -20.48 -4.85 7.00
C ILE A 207 -21.03 -6.26 7.25
N PRO A 208 -21.15 -7.13 6.23
CA PRO A 208 -21.69 -8.49 6.41
C PRO A 208 -20.95 -9.34 7.46
N VAL A 209 -19.61 -9.16 7.59
CA VAL A 209 -18.78 -9.84 8.61
C VAL A 209 -19.07 -9.33 10.03
N GLY A 210 -19.79 -8.21 10.20
CA GLY A 210 -20.24 -7.68 11.50
C GLY A 210 -19.17 -6.98 12.33
N ARG A 211 -18.00 -6.68 11.76
CA ARG A 211 -16.94 -5.93 12.45
C ARG A 211 -16.21 -4.99 11.50
N ILE A 212 -15.59 -3.97 12.05
CA ILE A 212 -14.61 -3.15 11.37
C ILE A 212 -13.36 -4.00 11.04
N GLY A 213 -12.73 -3.78 9.88
CA GLY A 213 -11.49 -4.44 9.53
C GLY A 213 -10.31 -3.89 10.32
N THR A 214 -9.29 -4.70 10.54
CA THR A 214 -8.04 -4.29 11.18
C THR A 214 -6.91 -4.14 10.14
N PRO A 215 -5.88 -3.36 10.41
CA PRO A 215 -4.67 -3.31 9.56
C PRO A 215 -4.09 -4.70 9.29
N GLU A 216 -4.20 -5.63 10.25
CA GLU A 216 -3.73 -7.01 10.10
C GLU A 216 -4.53 -7.80 9.04
N ASP A 217 -5.84 -7.56 8.87
CA ASP A 217 -6.64 -8.17 7.81
C ASP A 217 -6.04 -7.83 6.42
N ILE A 218 -5.59 -6.59 6.24
CA ILE A 218 -4.94 -6.14 4.99
C ILE A 218 -3.53 -6.70 4.87
N ALA A 219 -2.76 -6.70 5.97
CA ALA A 219 -1.39 -7.18 5.97
C ALA A 219 -1.31 -8.68 5.61
N ASN A 220 -2.25 -9.50 6.11
CA ASN A 220 -2.35 -10.92 5.76
C ASN A 220 -2.68 -11.12 4.27
N ALA A 221 -3.61 -10.33 3.71
CA ALA A 221 -3.92 -10.37 2.29
C ALA A 221 -2.71 -9.94 1.43
N ALA A 222 -2.00 -8.90 1.86
CA ALA A 222 -0.78 -8.43 1.20
C ALA A 222 0.33 -9.49 1.24
N ALA A 223 0.51 -10.17 2.38
CA ALA A 223 1.48 -11.25 2.53
C ALA A 223 1.15 -12.45 1.62
N PHE A 224 -0.12 -12.82 1.52
CA PHE A 224 -0.57 -13.84 0.58
C PHE A 224 -0.19 -13.49 -0.85
N LEU A 225 -0.53 -12.28 -1.33
CA LEU A 225 -0.21 -11.81 -2.68
C LEU A 225 1.30 -11.62 -2.93
N ALA A 226 2.10 -11.44 -1.89
CA ALA A 226 3.56 -11.33 -1.97
C ALA A 226 4.28 -12.69 -2.03
N SER A 227 3.58 -13.78 -1.72
CA SER A 227 4.14 -15.12 -1.64
C SER A 227 4.44 -15.73 -3.01
N GLU A 228 5.23 -16.81 -3.03
CA GLU A 228 5.47 -17.61 -4.23
C GLU A 228 4.25 -18.46 -4.63
N TYR A 229 3.35 -18.75 -3.68
CA TYR A 229 2.13 -19.52 -3.92
C TYR A 229 1.14 -18.81 -4.86
N THR A 230 1.30 -17.49 -5.05
CA THR A 230 0.41 -16.66 -5.87
C THR A 230 1.02 -16.24 -7.20
N SER A 231 2.00 -17.01 -7.69
CA SER A 231 2.73 -16.68 -8.94
C SER A 231 1.83 -16.65 -10.19
N TYR A 232 0.61 -17.20 -10.10
CA TYR A 232 -0.39 -17.18 -11.19
C TYR A 232 -1.52 -16.17 -10.93
N ILE A 233 -1.42 -15.35 -9.86
CA ILE A 233 -2.38 -14.28 -9.55
C ILE A 233 -1.74 -12.96 -9.94
N THR A 234 -2.21 -12.34 -11.03
CA THR A 234 -1.75 -11.03 -11.49
C THR A 234 -2.88 -10.24 -12.15
N GLY A 235 -2.91 -8.92 -11.96
CA GLY A 235 -3.99 -8.05 -12.42
C GLY A 235 -5.26 -8.14 -11.56
N GLU A 236 -5.20 -8.85 -10.43
CA GLU A 236 -6.33 -9.05 -9.52
C GLU A 236 -6.59 -7.79 -8.69
N VAL A 237 -7.86 -7.58 -8.36
CA VAL A 237 -8.36 -6.48 -7.53
C VAL A 237 -9.12 -7.08 -6.35
N LEU A 238 -8.37 -7.39 -5.29
CA LEU A 238 -8.87 -8.10 -4.12
C LEU A 238 -9.56 -7.13 -3.15
N ASN A 239 -10.87 -7.28 -2.97
CA ASN A 239 -11.60 -6.58 -1.93
C ASN A 239 -11.37 -7.26 -0.57
N VAL A 240 -10.87 -6.49 0.39
CA VAL A 240 -10.73 -6.91 1.80
C VAL A 240 -11.59 -5.97 2.62
N SER A 241 -12.90 -6.18 2.58
CA SER A 241 -13.92 -5.23 3.05
C SER A 241 -14.94 -5.84 4.01
N GLY A 242 -14.80 -7.12 4.36
CA GLY A 242 -15.81 -7.83 5.14
C GLY A 242 -17.17 -7.97 4.42
N GLY A 243 -17.17 -7.86 3.09
CA GLY A 243 -18.38 -7.88 2.25
C GLY A 243 -19.04 -6.52 2.08
N LEU A 244 -18.49 -5.45 2.66
CA LEU A 244 -18.98 -4.08 2.44
C LEU A 244 -18.80 -3.71 0.97
N GLN A 245 -19.89 -3.26 0.35
CA GLN A 245 -19.91 -2.66 -1.00
C GLN A 245 -20.30 -1.19 -0.89
N VAL A 246 -19.75 -0.36 -1.76
CA VAL A 246 -20.05 1.07 -1.89
C VAL A 246 -20.75 1.35 -3.21
#